data_7111089b804581d6d0be40e77441f59e
#
_entry.id   7111089b804581d6d0be40e77441f59e
#
_cell.length_a   1.000
_cell.length_b   1.000
_cell.length_c   1.000
_cell.angle_alpha   90.00
_cell.angle_beta   90.00
_cell.angle_gamma   90.00
#
_symmetry.space_group_name_H-M   'P 1'
#
loop_
_entity.id
_entity.type
_entity.pdbx_description
1 polymer ?
#
loop_
_entity_poly.entity_id
_entity_poly.type
_entity_poly.pdbx_seq_one_letter_code
_entity_poly.pdbx_strand_id
1 'polypeptide(L)'
;MNKNFLPIAINISGEKILIVGGDQSALKKLQILQRFGAEVEVLAKKVCAEIKQSGVTFFEEAYHRKFLNGYLMLYSCTNNETLDRQIESDCREAGVLVNIHDKPALCQFVSPAIYRNGNISVAVSSNGEDVYESIRLRNKIKEFLTDN
;
A
#
# COMPACT_ATOMS: atom_id res chain seq x y z
N MET A 1 -7.36 -4.32 -20.95
CA MET A 1 -8.41 -3.40 -20.47
C MET A 1 -7.79 -2.12 -19.95
N ASN A 2 -8.27 -0.99 -20.40
CA ASN A 2 -7.77 0.29 -19.89
C ASN A 2 -8.18 0.47 -18.44
N LYS A 3 -7.21 0.75 -17.56
CA LYS A 3 -7.47 1.03 -16.16
C LYS A 3 -7.92 2.49 -15.99
N ASN A 4 -8.80 2.70 -15.04
CA ASN A 4 -9.26 4.04 -14.69
C ASN A 4 -9.53 4.07 -13.18
N PHE A 5 -8.71 4.84 -12.45
CA PHE A 5 -8.77 4.86 -10.99
C PHE A 5 -9.51 6.10 -10.49
N LEU A 6 -10.53 5.86 -9.68
CA LEU A 6 -11.27 6.92 -9.01
C LEU A 6 -10.53 7.28 -7.72
N PRO A 7 -10.10 8.55 -7.54
CA PRO A 7 -9.52 8.95 -6.25
C PRO A 7 -10.58 9.03 -5.18
N ILE A 8 -10.35 8.34 -4.09
CA ILE A 8 -11.24 8.33 -2.93
C ILE A 8 -10.42 8.40 -1.65
N ALA A 9 -11.05 8.82 -0.57
CA ALA A 9 -10.52 8.66 0.78
C ALA A 9 -11.30 7.54 1.46
N ILE A 10 -10.60 6.54 1.98
CA ILE A 10 -11.20 5.37 2.61
C ILE A 10 -11.03 5.43 4.13
N ASN A 11 -12.09 5.09 4.86
CA ASN A 11 -12.02 5.01 6.32
C ASN A 11 -11.34 3.71 6.73
N ILE A 12 -10.17 3.84 7.37
CA ILE A 12 -9.37 2.70 7.85
C ILE A 12 -9.48 2.49 9.36
N SER A 13 -10.30 3.27 10.04
CA SER A 13 -10.45 3.17 11.51
C SER A 13 -11.00 1.80 11.91
N GLY A 14 -10.27 1.08 12.77
CA GLY A 14 -10.65 -0.26 13.20
C GLY A 14 -10.42 -1.36 12.16
N GLU A 15 -9.83 -1.02 11.02
CA GLU A 15 -9.55 -1.97 9.95
C GLU A 15 -8.08 -2.38 9.94
N LYS A 16 -7.81 -3.62 9.54
CA LYS A 16 -6.44 -4.14 9.40
C LYS A 16 -6.00 -4.13 7.96
N ILE A 17 -4.72 -3.83 7.76
CA ILE A 17 -4.06 -3.81 6.46
C ILE A 17 -2.92 -4.82 6.48
N LEU A 18 -2.85 -5.69 5.47
CA LEU A 18 -1.77 -6.67 5.35
C LEU A 18 -0.76 -6.21 4.29
N ILE A 19 0.52 -6.27 4.65
CA ILE A 19 1.61 -6.15 3.67
C ILE A 19 2.22 -7.54 3.50
N VAL A 20 2.25 -8.04 2.28
CA VAL A 20 2.95 -9.28 1.93
C VAL A 20 4.27 -8.90 1.27
N GLY A 21 5.37 -9.19 1.97
CA GLY A 21 6.73 -8.81 1.60
C GLY A 21 7.50 -8.35 2.81
N GLY A 22 8.80 -8.57 2.83
CA GLY A 22 9.63 -8.33 4.00
C GLY A 22 10.90 -7.52 3.77
N ASP A 23 11.05 -6.89 2.61
CA ASP A 23 12.23 -6.12 2.23
C ASP A 23 11.98 -4.61 2.25
N GLN A 24 12.82 -3.85 1.53
CA GLN A 24 12.78 -2.38 1.56
C GLN A 24 11.50 -1.81 0.96
N SER A 25 10.90 -2.43 -0.06
CA SER A 25 9.65 -1.94 -0.63
C SER A 25 8.49 -2.09 0.35
N ALA A 26 8.46 -3.20 1.10
CA ALA A 26 7.50 -3.42 2.18
C ALA A 26 7.71 -2.41 3.32
N LEU A 27 8.96 -2.14 3.69
CA LEU A 27 9.29 -1.15 4.73
C LEU A 27 8.79 0.24 4.36
N LYS A 28 9.02 0.68 3.14
CA LYS A 28 8.55 1.99 2.67
C LYS A 28 7.03 2.09 2.74
N LYS A 29 6.33 1.05 2.32
CA LYS A 29 4.87 1.00 2.40
C LYS A 29 4.38 1.05 3.84
N LEU A 30 5.00 0.29 4.72
CA LEU A 30 4.70 0.28 6.15
C LEU A 30 4.84 1.68 6.75
N GLN A 31 5.94 2.37 6.47
CA GLN A 31 6.19 3.71 6.98
C GLN A 31 5.13 4.72 6.55
N ILE A 32 4.69 4.65 5.29
CA ILE A 32 3.62 5.52 4.78
C ILE A 32 2.31 5.23 5.53
N LEU A 33 1.93 3.97 5.64
CA LEU A 33 0.67 3.57 6.30
C LEU A 33 0.66 3.94 7.77
N GLN A 34 1.79 3.81 8.46
CA GLN A 34 1.90 4.19 9.87
C GLN A 34 1.66 5.68 10.11
N ARG A 35 1.99 6.54 9.14
CA ARG A 35 1.70 7.99 9.24
C ARG A 35 0.20 8.29 9.29
N PHE A 36 -0.62 7.38 8.76
CA PHE A 36 -2.08 7.52 8.77
C PHE A 36 -2.74 6.79 9.95
N GLY A 37 -1.94 6.26 10.88
CA GLY A 37 -2.47 5.51 12.01
C GLY A 37 -3.08 4.17 11.63
N ALA A 38 -2.66 3.60 10.50
CA ALA A 38 -3.17 2.31 10.03
C ALA A 38 -2.71 1.17 10.94
N GLU A 39 -3.59 0.22 11.21
CA GLU A 39 -3.24 -1.03 11.86
C GLU A 39 -2.70 -2.01 10.80
N VAL A 40 -1.38 -2.18 10.77
CA VAL A 40 -0.69 -2.94 9.73
C VAL A 40 -0.11 -4.22 10.30
N GLU A 41 -0.21 -5.30 9.54
CA GLU A 41 0.50 -6.56 9.81
C GLU A 41 1.33 -6.93 8.57
N VAL A 42 2.47 -7.59 8.79
CA VAL A 42 3.42 -7.95 7.72
C VAL A 42 3.56 -9.46 7.66
N LEU A 43 3.50 -10.00 6.45
CA LEU A 43 3.68 -11.44 6.18
C LEU A 43 4.75 -11.64 5.12
N ALA A 44 5.78 -12.39 5.44
CA ALA A 44 6.82 -12.79 4.49
C ALA A 44 7.57 -14.00 5.02
N LYS A 45 8.20 -14.77 4.14
CA LYS A 45 9.11 -15.86 4.58
C LYS A 45 10.28 -15.31 5.39
N LYS A 46 10.74 -14.11 5.03
CA LYS A 46 11.83 -13.43 5.73
C LYS A 46 11.50 -11.94 5.83
N VAL A 47 11.53 -11.42 7.03
CA VAL A 47 11.25 -10.01 7.33
C VAL A 47 12.54 -9.32 7.70
N CYS A 48 12.85 -8.17 7.09
CA CYS A 48 14.07 -7.44 7.36
C CYS A 48 14.09 -6.86 8.79
N ALA A 49 15.30 -6.58 9.28
CA ALA A 49 15.49 -6.11 10.66
C ALA A 49 14.74 -4.80 10.96
N GLU A 50 14.71 -3.89 10.01
CA GLU A 50 14.04 -2.58 10.17
C GLU A 50 12.53 -2.74 10.38
N ILE A 51 11.89 -3.67 9.67
CA ILE A 51 10.47 -3.97 9.88
C ILE A 51 10.26 -4.56 11.27
N LYS A 52 11.10 -5.52 11.68
CA LYS A 52 11.01 -6.12 13.01
C LYS A 52 11.17 -5.09 14.11
N GLN A 53 12.10 -4.14 13.95
CA GLN A 53 12.38 -3.09 14.92
C GLN A 53 11.29 -2.00 14.98
N SER A 54 10.43 -1.92 13.97
CA SER A 54 9.35 -0.93 13.92
C SER A 54 8.23 -1.18 14.93
N GLY A 55 8.21 -2.34 15.57
CA GLY A 55 7.15 -2.74 16.50
C GLY A 55 5.88 -3.26 15.81
N VAL A 56 5.87 -3.39 14.49
CA VAL A 56 4.72 -3.93 13.76
C VAL A 56 4.54 -5.43 14.05
N THR A 57 3.30 -5.89 14.07
CA THR A 57 3.02 -7.32 14.10
C THR A 57 3.45 -7.95 12.78
N PHE A 58 4.25 -9.01 12.82
CA PHE A 58 4.72 -9.68 11.63
C PHE A 58 4.69 -11.20 11.78
N PHE A 59 4.61 -11.88 10.64
CA PHE A 59 4.61 -13.35 10.55
C PHE A 59 5.67 -13.77 9.52
N GLU A 60 6.61 -14.62 9.93
CA GLU A 60 7.61 -15.19 9.03
C GLU A 60 7.14 -16.55 8.52
N GLU A 61 6.22 -16.52 7.57
CA GLU A 61 5.62 -17.69 6.93
C GLU A 61 5.42 -17.43 5.45
N ALA A 62 5.28 -18.51 4.68
CA ALA A 62 4.88 -18.40 3.28
C ALA A 62 3.44 -17.91 3.17
N TYR A 63 3.17 -17.10 2.14
CA TYR A 63 1.81 -16.67 1.87
C TYR A 63 0.88 -17.86 1.63
N HIS A 64 -0.32 -17.78 2.18
CA HIS A 64 -1.43 -18.69 1.93
C HIS A 64 -2.74 -17.89 2.00
N ARG A 65 -3.71 -18.23 1.14
CA ARG A 65 -4.99 -17.50 1.10
C ARG A 65 -5.72 -17.45 2.45
N LYS A 66 -5.47 -18.38 3.35
CA LYS A 66 -6.05 -18.38 4.70
C LYS A 66 -5.70 -17.12 5.51
N PHE A 67 -4.60 -16.43 5.16
CA PHE A 67 -4.22 -15.19 5.84
C PHE A 67 -5.11 -14.00 5.48
N LEU A 68 -5.93 -14.08 4.43
CA LEU A 68 -6.70 -12.94 3.95
C LEU A 68 -7.90 -12.57 4.82
N ASN A 69 -8.31 -13.46 5.71
CA ASN A 69 -9.48 -13.24 6.53
C ASN A 69 -9.26 -12.08 7.52
N GLY A 70 -10.17 -11.10 7.50
CA GLY A 70 -10.17 -9.99 8.44
C GLY A 70 -9.40 -8.74 8.01
N TYR A 71 -8.85 -8.71 6.79
CA TYR A 71 -8.17 -7.53 6.27
C TYR A 71 -9.06 -6.73 5.33
N LEU A 72 -9.03 -5.40 5.46
CA LEU A 72 -9.68 -4.49 4.53
C LEU A 72 -8.96 -4.47 3.18
N MET A 73 -7.63 -4.38 3.24
CA MET A 73 -6.80 -4.28 2.04
C MET A 73 -5.44 -4.95 2.24
N LEU A 74 -4.81 -5.26 1.12
CA LEU A 74 -3.50 -5.89 1.07
C LEU A 74 -2.61 -5.17 0.06
N TYR A 75 -1.36 -4.94 0.47
CA TYR A 75 -0.29 -4.46 -0.41
C TYR A 75 0.68 -5.61 -0.65
N SER A 76 0.83 -6.02 -1.91
CA SER A 76 1.79 -7.05 -2.30
C SER A 76 3.12 -6.42 -2.73
N CYS A 77 4.16 -6.69 -1.97
CA CYS A 77 5.53 -6.21 -2.20
C CYS A 77 6.47 -7.41 -2.28
N THR A 78 6.10 -8.46 -3.04
CA THR A 78 6.82 -9.72 -3.04
C THR A 78 7.97 -9.77 -4.03
N ASN A 79 7.94 -8.92 -5.07
CA ASN A 79 8.87 -8.96 -6.20
C ASN A 79 8.87 -10.32 -6.94
N ASN A 80 7.77 -11.06 -6.83
CA ASN A 80 7.57 -12.36 -7.45
C ASN A 80 6.26 -12.34 -8.23
N GLU A 81 6.34 -12.34 -9.55
CA GLU A 81 5.18 -12.17 -10.41
C GLU A 81 4.13 -13.29 -10.23
N THR A 82 4.56 -14.53 -10.10
CA THR A 82 3.65 -15.65 -9.91
C THR A 82 2.87 -15.50 -8.60
N LEU A 83 3.56 -15.12 -7.53
CA LEU A 83 2.93 -14.90 -6.24
C LEU A 83 2.03 -13.68 -6.26
N ASP A 84 2.44 -12.59 -6.93
CA ASP A 84 1.62 -11.39 -7.08
C ASP A 84 0.28 -11.70 -7.76
N ARG A 85 0.30 -12.50 -8.82
CA ARG A 85 -0.92 -12.91 -9.53
C ARG A 85 -1.81 -13.80 -8.67
N GLN A 86 -1.21 -14.68 -7.88
CA GLN A 86 -1.94 -15.52 -6.93
C GLN A 86 -2.63 -14.66 -5.88
N ILE A 87 -1.91 -13.70 -5.30
CA ILE A 87 -2.45 -12.78 -4.29
C ILE A 87 -3.59 -11.95 -4.88
N GLU A 88 -3.41 -11.42 -6.08
CA GLU A 88 -4.45 -10.64 -6.77
C GLU A 88 -5.74 -11.43 -6.91
N SER A 89 -5.64 -12.65 -7.42
CA SER A 89 -6.78 -13.55 -7.60
C SER A 89 -7.46 -13.89 -6.27
N ASP A 90 -6.68 -14.26 -5.27
CA ASP A 90 -7.19 -14.61 -3.94
C ASP A 90 -7.90 -13.42 -3.27
N CYS A 91 -7.33 -12.22 -3.37
CA CYS A 91 -7.92 -11.02 -2.80
C CYS A 91 -9.25 -10.67 -3.46
N ARG A 92 -9.34 -10.78 -4.78
CA ARG A 92 -10.60 -10.53 -5.50
C ARG A 92 -11.69 -11.50 -5.08
N GLU A 93 -11.38 -12.77 -4.92
CA GLU A 93 -12.33 -13.77 -4.45
C GLU A 93 -12.75 -13.51 -2.99
N ALA A 94 -11.82 -13.07 -2.16
CA ALA A 94 -12.08 -12.84 -0.73
C ALA A 94 -12.71 -11.49 -0.43
N GLY A 95 -12.82 -10.59 -1.41
CA GLY A 95 -13.32 -9.24 -1.18
C GLY A 95 -12.32 -8.33 -0.46
N VAL A 96 -11.02 -8.61 -0.56
CA VAL A 96 -9.95 -7.80 0.01
C VAL A 96 -9.42 -6.87 -1.09
N LEU A 97 -9.37 -5.57 -0.83
CA LEU A 97 -8.80 -4.61 -1.77
C LEU A 97 -7.31 -4.89 -1.96
N VAL A 98 -6.83 -4.93 -3.20
CA VAL A 98 -5.44 -5.32 -3.48
C VAL A 98 -4.68 -4.26 -4.27
N ASN A 99 -3.44 -4.01 -3.81
CA ASN A 99 -2.43 -3.23 -4.52
C ASN A 99 -1.22 -4.11 -4.74
N ILE A 100 -0.78 -4.22 -6.00
CA ILE A 100 0.45 -4.92 -6.36
C ILE A 100 1.51 -3.87 -6.68
N HIS A 101 2.60 -3.89 -5.91
CA HIS A 101 3.69 -2.93 -6.05
C HIS A 101 4.24 -2.90 -7.49
N ASP A 102 4.31 -1.70 -8.07
CA ASP A 102 4.80 -1.43 -9.44
C ASP A 102 4.02 -2.11 -10.57
N LYS A 103 2.82 -2.64 -10.29
CA LYS A 103 2.00 -3.31 -11.31
C LYS A 103 0.56 -2.80 -11.30
N PRO A 104 0.33 -1.56 -11.79
CA PRO A 104 -1.02 -0.97 -11.77
C PRO A 104 -2.08 -1.83 -12.46
N ALA A 105 -1.69 -2.61 -13.47
CA ALA A 105 -2.64 -3.47 -14.20
C ALA A 105 -3.28 -4.55 -13.32
N LEU A 106 -2.62 -4.93 -12.22
CA LEU A 106 -3.12 -5.92 -11.26
C LEU A 106 -3.76 -5.27 -10.03
N CYS A 107 -3.79 -3.95 -9.94
CA CYS A 107 -4.28 -3.23 -8.77
C CYS A 107 -5.77 -2.93 -8.86
N GLN A 108 -6.49 -3.11 -7.75
CA GLN A 108 -7.84 -2.55 -7.59
C GLN A 108 -7.79 -1.08 -7.16
N PHE A 109 -6.73 -0.69 -6.48
CA PHE A 109 -6.48 0.70 -6.11
C PHE A 109 -4.99 0.98 -6.22
N VAL A 110 -4.64 2.24 -6.39
CA VAL A 110 -3.24 2.68 -6.46
C VAL A 110 -2.95 3.69 -5.36
N SER A 111 -1.69 3.74 -4.92
CA SER A 111 -1.25 4.69 -3.91
C SER A 111 -0.86 6.00 -4.59
N PRO A 112 -1.51 7.12 -4.25
CA PRO A 112 -1.11 8.42 -4.76
C PRO A 112 0.14 8.95 -4.04
N ALA A 113 0.72 10.03 -4.57
CA ALA A 113 1.70 10.82 -3.83
C ALA A 113 0.94 11.73 -2.85
N ILE A 114 1.26 11.65 -1.55
CA ILE A 114 0.47 12.31 -0.51
C ILE A 114 1.31 13.35 0.23
N TYR A 115 0.70 14.51 0.45
CA TYR A 115 1.12 15.49 1.45
C TYR A 115 0.02 15.61 2.50
N ARG A 116 0.38 15.53 3.77
CA ARG A 116 -0.58 15.64 4.86
C ARG A 116 -0.12 16.68 5.87
N ASN A 117 -1.06 17.53 6.27
CA ASN A 117 -0.86 18.50 7.35
C ASN A 117 -2.13 18.53 8.21
N GLY A 118 -2.05 18.02 9.43
CA GLY A 118 -3.20 17.86 10.29
C GLY A 118 -4.27 16.97 9.65
N ASN A 119 -5.46 17.50 9.50
CA ASN A 119 -6.59 16.78 8.88
C ASN A 119 -6.67 16.97 7.36
N ILE A 120 -5.79 17.79 6.80
CA ILE A 120 -5.78 18.05 5.36
C ILE A 120 -4.80 17.09 4.68
N SER A 121 -5.29 16.34 3.72
CA SER A 121 -4.46 15.50 2.86
C SER A 121 -4.62 15.95 1.42
N VAL A 122 -3.50 16.09 0.73
CA VAL A 122 -3.47 16.33 -0.72
C VAL A 122 -2.86 15.10 -1.37
N ALA A 123 -3.63 14.47 -2.24
CA ALA A 123 -3.22 13.25 -2.92
C ALA A 123 -3.17 13.50 -4.43
N VAL A 124 -2.03 13.23 -5.04
CA VAL A 124 -1.82 13.41 -6.47
C VAL A 124 -1.65 12.04 -7.10
N SER A 125 -2.51 11.70 -8.03
CA SER A 125 -2.52 10.42 -8.73
C SER A 125 -2.51 10.66 -10.24
N SER A 126 -1.79 9.81 -10.97
CA SER A 126 -1.65 9.89 -12.43
C SER A 126 -2.35 8.74 -13.15
N ASN A 127 -3.39 8.18 -12.56
CA ASN A 127 -4.06 6.97 -13.09
C ASN A 127 -3.10 5.76 -13.15
N GLY A 128 -2.11 5.73 -12.25
CA GLY A 128 -1.10 4.67 -12.21
C GLY A 128 -0.08 4.72 -13.34
N GLU A 129 0.03 5.83 -14.09
CA GLU A 129 0.88 5.90 -15.27
C GLU A 129 2.22 6.59 -15.05
N ASP A 130 2.27 7.62 -14.19
CA ASP A 130 3.48 8.41 -13.99
C ASP A 130 3.66 8.80 -12.52
N VAL A 131 4.34 7.92 -11.78
CA VAL A 131 4.60 8.13 -10.35
C VAL A 131 5.52 9.34 -10.12
N TYR A 132 6.47 9.59 -11.01
CA TYR A 132 7.43 10.69 -10.84
C TYR A 132 6.74 12.05 -11.01
N GLU A 133 5.85 12.17 -11.98
CA GLU A 133 5.06 13.39 -12.17
C GLU A 133 4.11 13.63 -10.99
N SER A 134 3.52 12.60 -10.46
CA SER A 134 2.67 12.68 -9.25
C SER A 134 3.47 13.22 -8.06
N ILE A 135 4.69 12.72 -7.85
CA ILE A 135 5.59 13.18 -6.78
C ILE A 135 6.01 14.63 -7.01
N ARG A 136 6.37 14.98 -8.25
CA ARG A 136 6.78 16.35 -8.61
C ARG A 136 5.66 17.36 -8.31
N LEU A 137 4.46 17.06 -8.74
CA LEU A 137 3.30 17.92 -8.50
C LEU A 137 2.95 18.00 -7.00
N ARG A 138 2.97 16.87 -6.30
CA ARG A 138 2.78 16.86 -4.85
C ARG A 138 3.76 17.77 -4.13
N ASN A 139 5.04 17.72 -4.52
CA ASN A 139 6.08 18.54 -3.91
C ASN A 139 5.86 20.03 -4.18
N LYS A 140 5.43 20.41 -5.37
CA LYS A 140 5.07 21.79 -5.70
C LYS A 140 3.88 22.27 -4.87
N ILE A 141 2.86 21.46 -4.72
CA ILE A 141 1.69 21.79 -3.90
C ILE A 141 2.10 21.94 -2.44
N LYS A 142 2.96 21.05 -1.95
CA LYS A 142 3.51 21.12 -0.60
C LYS A 142 4.23 22.44 -0.36
N GLU A 143 5.12 22.86 -1.28
CA GLU A 143 5.83 24.13 -1.20
C GLU A 143 4.85 25.29 -1.15
N PHE A 144 3.87 25.31 -2.03
CA PHE A 144 2.84 26.35 -2.07
C PHE A 144 2.10 26.45 -0.73
N LEU A 145 1.72 25.33 -0.16
CA LEU A 145 0.95 25.30 1.09
C LEU A 145 1.80 25.64 2.33
N THR A 146 3.10 25.33 2.31
CA THR A 146 4.00 25.62 3.44
C THR A 146 4.54 27.03 3.42
N ASP A 147 4.61 27.68 2.27
CA ASP A 147 5.12 29.05 2.10
C ASP A 147 4.08 30.12 2.40
N ASN A 148 2.84 29.72 2.68
CA ASN A 148 1.75 30.64 3.04
C ASN A 148 1.42 30.55 4.55
#